data_8f4f656a1556cbcbd233893bdb07d82c
#
_entry.id   8f4f656a1556cbcbd233893bdb07d82c
#
_cell.length_a   1.000
_cell.length_b   1.000
_cell.length_c   1.000
_cell.angle_alpha   90.00
_cell.angle_beta   90.00
_cell.angle_gamma   90.00
#
_symmetry.space_group_name_H-M   'P 1'
#
loop_
_entity.id
_entity.type
_entity.pdbx_description
1 polymer ?
#
loop_
_entity_poly.entity_id
_entity_poly.type
_entity_poly.pdbx_seq_one_letter_code
_entity_poly.pdbx_strand_id
1 'polypeptide(L)'
;SLIVGSVRCVIRDRTVEDMQNFYSQLPKRLESVIWLEQSGKPGYEQAQAIAQKKFDAVQKPFTYSFGVSPDAMDYQTLLSLLLTLLCAVIAAPVFASDAQTGAQDIQLCTKNGGLRLAAAKLAAAFSITGAAYLLCGVVWILVTNALFGWESTQTSVQWLFSVTSLLPYTVGQMEWVMLVANFLIFFAEVAFVLMASVWAKNNLTALSVALISVVAPLIVYMVVPGSFGEWLSTLIPAGGIGLSNALLYKMISFDFLYAGGHAFFQADVLLASAPIKIVLLVGLAAWGYLRKTKVA
;
A
#
# COMPACT_ATOMS: atom_id res chain seq x y z
N SER A 1 1.56 -22.95 -10.80
CA SER A 1 2.46 -23.34 -11.92
C SER A 1 1.75 -24.03 -13.08
N LEU A 2 0.56 -24.63 -12.88
CA LEU A 2 -0.22 -25.31 -13.94
C LEU A 2 -0.96 -24.35 -14.88
N ILE A 3 -1.34 -23.17 -14.41
CA ILE A 3 -2.10 -22.18 -15.22
C ILE A 3 -1.18 -21.47 -16.22
N VAL A 4 0.05 -21.15 -15.84
CA VAL A 4 1.03 -20.49 -16.73
C VAL A 4 1.48 -21.42 -17.86
N GLY A 5 1.60 -22.72 -17.59
CA GLY A 5 1.92 -23.73 -18.62
C GLY A 5 0.82 -23.89 -19.66
N SER A 6 -0.46 -23.85 -19.25
CA SER A 6 -1.60 -24.01 -20.18
C SER A 6 -1.79 -22.79 -21.09
N VAL A 7 -1.50 -21.59 -20.64
CA VAL A 7 -1.57 -20.36 -21.46
C VAL A 7 -0.47 -20.34 -22.54
N ARG A 8 0.74 -20.83 -22.25
CA ARG A 8 1.82 -20.94 -23.25
C ARG A 8 1.50 -21.91 -24.39
N CYS A 9 0.86 -23.04 -24.11
CA CYS A 9 0.47 -23.98 -25.16
C CYS A 9 -0.67 -23.47 -26.03
N VAL A 10 -1.58 -22.69 -25.44
CA VAL A 10 -2.79 -22.20 -26.12
C VAL A 10 -2.48 -21.10 -27.16
N ILE A 11 -1.44 -20.30 -26.94
CA ILE A 11 -1.10 -19.17 -27.85
C ILE A 11 -0.36 -19.66 -29.12
N ARG A 12 0.28 -20.81 -29.09
CA ARG A 12 1.17 -21.26 -30.17
C ARG A 12 0.43 -21.71 -31.44
N ASP A 13 -0.82 -22.16 -31.33
CA ASP A 13 -1.56 -22.79 -32.43
C ASP A 13 -2.89 -22.09 -32.78
N ARG A 14 -3.15 -20.86 -32.26
CA ARG A 14 -4.43 -20.18 -32.50
C ARG A 14 -4.38 -19.15 -33.61
N THR A 15 -5.42 -19.18 -34.44
CA THR A 15 -5.64 -18.24 -35.54
C THR A 15 -6.03 -16.86 -35.03
N VAL A 16 -5.98 -15.83 -35.90
CA VAL A 16 -6.44 -14.46 -35.60
C VAL A 16 -7.89 -14.45 -35.10
N GLU A 17 -8.70 -15.40 -35.61
CA GLU A 17 -10.10 -15.60 -35.23
C GLU A 17 -10.25 -16.04 -33.77
N ASP A 18 -9.37 -16.93 -33.29
CA ASP A 18 -9.33 -17.33 -31.87
C ASP A 18 -8.91 -16.19 -30.94
N MET A 19 -8.03 -15.31 -31.40
CA MET A 19 -7.65 -14.11 -30.62
C MET A 19 -8.83 -13.11 -30.51
N GLN A 20 -9.55 -12.89 -31.61
CA GLN A 20 -10.75 -12.04 -31.59
C GLN A 20 -11.82 -12.62 -30.67
N ASN A 21 -12.03 -13.94 -30.72
CA ASN A 21 -12.95 -14.65 -29.85
C ASN A 21 -12.51 -14.56 -28.37
N PHE A 22 -11.21 -14.64 -28.09
CA PHE A 22 -10.69 -14.48 -26.73
C PHE A 22 -11.06 -13.09 -26.15
N TYR A 23 -10.74 -12.02 -26.89
CA TYR A 23 -11.04 -10.65 -26.40
C TYR A 23 -12.54 -10.37 -26.33
N SER A 24 -13.36 -10.95 -27.20
CA SER A 24 -14.81 -10.81 -27.13
C SER A 24 -15.46 -11.51 -25.92
N GLN A 25 -14.81 -12.55 -25.39
CA GLN A 25 -15.27 -13.28 -24.20
C GLN A 25 -14.81 -12.66 -22.87
N LEU A 26 -13.81 -11.74 -22.88
CA LEU A 26 -13.30 -11.15 -21.67
C LEU A 26 -14.37 -10.45 -20.80
N PRO A 27 -15.32 -9.67 -21.35
CA PRO A 27 -16.37 -9.05 -20.54
C PRO A 27 -17.23 -10.08 -19.79
N LYS A 28 -17.59 -11.19 -20.45
CA LYS A 28 -18.35 -12.28 -19.82
C LYS A 28 -17.56 -12.99 -18.72
N ARG A 29 -16.25 -13.16 -18.92
CA ARG A 29 -15.35 -13.71 -17.89
C ARG A 29 -15.24 -12.79 -16.69
N LEU A 30 -15.10 -11.49 -16.93
CA LEU A 30 -15.09 -10.50 -15.87
C LEU A 30 -16.37 -10.55 -15.04
N GLU A 31 -17.53 -10.58 -15.71
CA GLU A 31 -18.83 -10.67 -15.06
C GLU A 31 -18.96 -11.94 -14.20
N SER A 32 -18.51 -13.09 -14.72
CA SER A 32 -18.54 -14.36 -13.97
C SER A 32 -17.62 -14.34 -12.74
N VAL A 33 -16.43 -13.73 -12.84
CA VAL A 33 -15.51 -13.61 -11.69
C VAL A 33 -16.09 -12.68 -10.62
N ILE A 34 -16.62 -11.53 -11.02
CA ILE A 34 -17.27 -10.58 -10.09
C ILE A 34 -18.49 -11.25 -9.43
N TRP A 35 -19.27 -12.01 -10.19
CA TRP A 35 -20.41 -12.73 -9.63
C TRP A 35 -19.98 -13.76 -8.59
N LEU A 36 -18.93 -14.54 -8.86
CA LEU A 36 -18.41 -15.55 -7.94
C LEU A 36 -17.90 -14.94 -6.62
N GLU A 37 -17.22 -13.79 -6.68
CA GLU A 37 -16.57 -13.20 -5.52
C GLU A 37 -17.49 -12.26 -4.74
N GLN A 38 -18.44 -11.62 -5.41
CA GLN A 38 -19.22 -10.51 -4.83
C GLN A 38 -20.74 -10.77 -4.78
N SER A 39 -21.24 -11.89 -5.36
CA SER A 39 -22.67 -12.19 -5.34
C SER A 39 -23.21 -12.31 -3.91
N GLY A 40 -24.40 -11.75 -3.71
CA GLY A 40 -25.06 -11.75 -2.39
C GLY A 40 -24.62 -10.66 -1.44
N LYS A 41 -23.62 -9.82 -1.80
CA LYS A 41 -23.24 -8.64 -1.00
C LYS A 41 -24.12 -7.44 -1.34
N PRO A 42 -24.57 -6.63 -0.34
CA PRO A 42 -25.33 -5.41 -0.60
C PRO A 42 -24.43 -4.39 -1.35
N GLY A 43 -24.86 -3.95 -2.53
CA GLY A 43 -24.06 -3.07 -3.39
C GLY A 43 -23.33 -3.78 -4.53
N TYR A 44 -23.66 -5.05 -4.81
CA TYR A 44 -23.08 -5.84 -5.90
C TYR A 44 -23.13 -5.12 -7.27
N GLU A 45 -24.28 -4.51 -7.63
CA GLU A 45 -24.44 -3.78 -8.90
C GLU A 45 -23.44 -2.64 -9.04
N GLN A 46 -23.16 -1.93 -7.95
CA GLN A 46 -22.12 -0.88 -7.97
C GLN A 46 -20.71 -1.45 -8.10
N ALA A 47 -20.41 -2.55 -7.41
CA ALA A 47 -19.12 -3.24 -7.54
C ALA A 47 -18.89 -3.66 -9.01
N GLN A 48 -19.91 -4.24 -9.65
CA GLN A 48 -19.89 -4.62 -11.06
C GLN A 48 -19.65 -3.40 -11.97
N ALA A 49 -20.37 -2.31 -11.75
CA ALA A 49 -20.21 -1.08 -12.53
C ALA A 49 -18.80 -0.47 -12.39
N ILE A 50 -18.25 -0.45 -11.18
CA ILE A 50 -16.88 0.04 -10.91
C ILE A 50 -15.85 -0.86 -11.61
N ALA A 51 -16.00 -2.18 -11.49
CA ALA A 51 -15.09 -3.13 -12.12
C ALA A 51 -15.15 -3.03 -13.65
N GLN A 52 -16.34 -2.95 -14.24
CA GLN A 52 -16.50 -2.77 -15.68
C GLN A 52 -15.83 -1.48 -16.16
N LYS A 53 -16.07 -0.36 -15.48
CA LYS A 53 -15.45 0.94 -15.80
C LYS A 53 -13.92 0.89 -15.75
N LYS A 54 -13.35 0.22 -14.73
CA LYS A 54 -11.89 0.05 -14.61
C LYS A 54 -11.36 -0.87 -15.72
N PHE A 55 -12.07 -1.95 -16.04
CA PHE A 55 -11.66 -2.89 -17.09
C PHE A 55 -11.76 -2.30 -18.50
N ASP A 56 -12.70 -1.41 -18.75
CA ASP A 56 -12.82 -0.72 -20.03
C ASP A 56 -11.64 0.22 -20.32
N ALA A 57 -10.96 0.70 -19.27
CA ALA A 57 -9.74 1.48 -19.38
C ALA A 57 -8.49 0.64 -19.73
N VAL A 58 -8.58 -0.69 -19.63
CA VAL A 58 -7.47 -1.61 -19.95
C VAL A 58 -7.25 -1.66 -21.45
N GLN A 59 -6.01 -1.40 -21.88
CA GLN A 59 -5.63 -1.46 -23.29
C GLN A 59 -5.69 -2.90 -23.83
N LYS A 60 -6.29 -3.07 -24.99
CA LYS A 60 -6.42 -4.34 -25.71
C LYS A 60 -5.94 -4.13 -27.16
N PRO A 61 -5.18 -5.06 -27.75
CA PRO A 61 -4.69 -6.32 -27.22
C PRO A 61 -3.58 -6.14 -26.17
N PHE A 62 -3.45 -7.14 -25.25
CA PHE A 62 -2.40 -7.15 -24.23
C PHE A 62 -1.02 -7.31 -24.86
N THR A 63 -0.07 -6.45 -24.50
CA THR A 63 1.31 -6.55 -24.92
C THR A 63 2.06 -7.56 -24.05
N TYR A 64 3.02 -8.26 -24.66
CA TYR A 64 3.92 -9.18 -23.98
C TYR A 64 5.34 -9.00 -24.45
N SER A 65 6.27 -8.88 -23.53
CA SER A 65 7.71 -8.84 -23.76
C SER A 65 8.42 -9.87 -22.89
N PHE A 66 9.56 -10.37 -23.33
CA PHE A 66 10.34 -11.37 -22.61
C PHE A 66 10.97 -10.78 -21.34
N GLY A 67 11.30 -11.66 -20.36
CA GLY A 67 12.01 -11.29 -19.16
C GLY A 67 11.12 -10.87 -17.99
N VAL A 68 9.80 -10.93 -18.12
CA VAL A 68 8.87 -10.58 -17.04
C VAL A 68 8.83 -11.69 -15.98
N SER A 69 9.01 -11.30 -14.72
CA SER A 69 8.79 -12.16 -13.57
C SER A 69 7.71 -11.58 -12.66
N PRO A 70 6.62 -12.30 -12.34
CA PRO A 70 5.63 -11.88 -11.36
C PRO A 70 6.26 -11.71 -9.97
N ASP A 71 7.28 -12.49 -9.65
CA ASP A 71 7.98 -12.45 -8.35
C ASP A 71 8.65 -11.09 -8.09
N ALA A 72 9.04 -10.35 -9.13
CA ALA A 72 9.66 -9.03 -8.97
C ALA A 72 8.74 -8.04 -8.23
N MET A 73 7.44 -8.06 -8.51
CA MET A 73 6.46 -7.22 -7.80
C MET A 73 6.18 -7.70 -6.39
N ASP A 74 6.18 -9.01 -6.16
CA ASP A 74 6.04 -9.59 -4.82
C ASP A 74 7.24 -9.21 -3.94
N TYR A 75 8.46 -9.25 -4.48
CA TYR A 75 9.66 -8.79 -3.76
C TYR A 75 9.66 -7.28 -3.53
N GLN A 76 9.12 -6.47 -4.43
CA GLN A 76 8.93 -5.03 -4.20
C GLN A 76 7.96 -4.78 -3.04
N THR A 77 6.92 -5.58 -2.91
CA THR A 77 5.96 -5.53 -1.80
C THR A 77 6.63 -5.91 -0.48
N LEU A 78 7.44 -6.99 -0.48
CA LEU A 78 8.23 -7.39 0.68
C LEU A 78 9.25 -6.31 1.07
N LEU A 79 9.93 -5.70 0.11
CA LEU A 79 10.85 -4.59 0.35
C LEU A 79 10.13 -3.41 1.03
N SER A 80 8.93 -3.06 0.57
CA SER A 80 8.12 -1.99 1.18
C SER A 80 7.79 -2.29 2.65
N LEU A 81 7.47 -3.54 2.98
CA LEU A 81 7.25 -3.97 4.37
C LEU A 81 8.51 -3.84 5.21
N LEU A 82 9.65 -4.35 4.72
CA LEU A 82 10.93 -4.31 5.43
C LEU A 82 11.41 -2.87 5.65
N LEU A 83 11.27 -2.01 4.64
CA LEU A 83 11.62 -0.59 4.75
C LEU A 83 10.71 0.12 5.77
N THR A 84 9.43 -0.21 5.79
CA THR A 84 8.49 0.37 6.76
C THR A 84 8.85 -0.04 8.19
N LEU A 85 9.18 -1.32 8.42
CA LEU A 85 9.65 -1.80 9.72
C LEU A 85 10.94 -1.09 10.15
N LEU A 86 11.92 -1.00 9.26
CA LEU A 86 13.19 -0.34 9.55
C LEU A 86 13.00 1.15 9.87
N CYS A 87 12.22 1.86 9.07
CA CYS A 87 11.95 3.27 9.28
C CYS A 87 11.10 3.52 10.53
N ALA A 88 10.20 2.60 10.90
CA ALA A 88 9.46 2.66 12.16
C ALA A 88 10.40 2.58 13.37
N VAL A 89 11.42 1.71 13.31
CA VAL A 89 12.47 1.64 14.35
C VAL A 89 13.25 2.95 14.46
N ILE A 90 13.56 3.60 13.34
CA ILE A 90 14.28 4.89 13.30
C ILE A 90 13.41 6.04 13.83
N ALA A 91 12.11 6.03 13.49
CA ALA A 91 11.17 7.10 13.88
C ALA A 91 10.72 7.00 15.34
N ALA A 92 10.66 5.79 15.91
CA ALA A 92 10.16 5.55 17.26
C ALA A 92 10.85 6.37 18.36
N PRO A 93 12.19 6.53 18.41
CA PRO A 93 12.87 7.30 19.46
C PRO A 93 12.81 8.82 19.30
N VAL A 94 12.31 9.37 18.19
CA VAL A 94 12.43 10.81 17.85
C VAL A 94 11.94 11.75 18.96
N PHE A 95 10.86 11.40 19.63
CA PHE A 95 10.34 12.15 20.80
C PHE A 95 10.51 11.37 22.11
N ALA A 96 10.40 10.04 22.06
CA ALA A 96 10.45 9.19 23.23
C ALA A 96 11.84 9.23 23.93
N SER A 97 12.94 9.41 23.18
CA SER A 97 14.27 9.53 23.76
C SER A 97 14.43 10.76 24.63
N ASP A 98 13.85 11.89 24.23
CA ASP A 98 13.90 13.11 25.03
C ASP A 98 13.09 12.98 26.33
N ALA A 99 11.93 12.31 26.25
CA ALA A 99 11.12 12.03 27.44
C ALA A 99 11.86 11.07 28.39
N GLN A 100 12.55 10.06 27.85
CA GLN A 100 13.31 9.09 28.64
C GLN A 100 14.52 9.71 29.35
N THR A 101 15.21 10.65 28.72
CA THR A 101 16.43 11.28 29.26
C THR A 101 16.14 12.53 30.08
N GLY A 102 14.90 13.00 30.15
CA GLY A 102 14.52 14.27 30.77
C GLY A 102 14.92 15.50 29.93
N ALA A 103 15.54 15.32 28.76
CA ALA A 103 15.91 16.40 27.86
C ALA A 103 14.70 17.19 27.36
N GLN A 104 13.53 16.56 27.33
CA GLN A 104 12.28 17.20 26.95
C GLN A 104 11.96 18.41 27.82
N ASP A 105 12.14 18.33 29.15
CA ASP A 105 11.82 19.44 30.08
C ASP A 105 12.73 20.63 29.84
N ILE A 106 14.03 20.38 29.60
CA ILE A 106 15.00 21.43 29.26
C ILE A 106 14.64 22.09 27.93
N GLN A 107 14.28 21.29 26.92
CA GLN A 107 13.91 21.80 25.59
C GLN A 107 12.65 22.67 25.66
N LEU A 108 11.64 22.28 26.46
CA LEU A 108 10.39 23.00 26.63
C LEU A 108 10.59 24.38 27.28
N CYS A 109 11.62 24.55 28.12
CA CYS A 109 11.99 25.85 28.73
C CYS A 109 12.65 26.80 27.73
N THR A 110 13.06 26.35 26.55
CA THR A 110 13.73 27.22 25.55
C THR A 110 12.72 28.00 24.70
N LYS A 111 13.11 29.18 24.21
CA LYS A 111 12.28 30.04 23.35
C LYS A 111 11.69 29.33 22.13
N ASN A 112 12.39 28.35 21.60
CA ASN A 112 12.01 27.59 20.39
C ASN A 112 11.58 26.15 20.71
N GLY A 113 11.49 25.76 21.98
CA GLY A 113 11.20 24.38 22.42
C GLY A 113 9.75 23.91 22.22
N GLY A 114 8.84 24.80 21.81
CA GLY A 114 7.45 24.49 21.54
C GLY A 114 7.21 23.90 20.12
N LEU A 115 6.20 24.44 19.43
CA LEU A 115 5.76 23.98 18.11
C LEU A 115 6.88 23.97 17.06
N ARG A 116 7.80 24.93 17.11
CA ARG A 116 8.93 25.01 16.16
C ARG A 116 9.83 23.78 16.26
N LEU A 117 10.17 23.34 17.46
CA LEU A 117 10.98 22.15 17.67
C LEU A 117 10.23 20.88 17.24
N ALA A 118 8.94 20.76 17.61
CA ALA A 118 8.12 19.66 17.16
C ALA A 118 8.06 19.57 15.63
N ALA A 119 7.79 20.69 14.95
CA ALA A 119 7.76 20.75 13.49
C ALA A 119 9.11 20.38 12.85
N ALA A 120 10.22 20.87 13.42
CA ALA A 120 11.56 20.54 12.93
C ALA A 120 11.85 19.02 13.07
N LYS A 121 11.51 18.40 14.20
CA LYS A 121 11.68 16.96 14.43
C LYS A 121 10.80 16.12 13.48
N LEU A 122 9.54 16.51 13.31
CA LEU A 122 8.63 15.87 12.35
C LEU A 122 9.19 15.97 10.93
N ALA A 123 9.57 17.17 10.49
CA ALA A 123 10.12 17.39 9.17
C ALA A 123 11.41 16.60 8.93
N ALA A 124 12.33 16.57 9.91
CA ALA A 124 13.56 15.79 9.82
C ALA A 124 13.27 14.28 9.72
N ALA A 125 12.35 13.75 10.55
CA ALA A 125 11.98 12.35 10.52
C ALA A 125 11.36 11.96 9.17
N PHE A 126 10.40 12.73 8.65
CA PHE A 126 9.81 12.49 7.34
C PHE A 126 10.82 12.61 6.20
N SER A 127 11.73 13.58 6.27
CA SER A 127 12.75 13.76 5.23
C SER A 127 13.73 12.58 5.20
N ILE A 128 14.22 12.15 6.35
CA ILE A 128 15.20 11.05 6.44
C ILE A 128 14.55 9.72 6.05
N THR A 129 13.40 9.38 6.65
CA THR A 129 12.73 8.11 6.36
C THR A 129 12.17 8.08 4.93
N GLY A 130 11.63 9.20 4.44
CA GLY A 130 11.13 9.33 3.08
C GLY A 130 12.22 9.23 2.03
N ALA A 131 13.37 9.90 2.25
CA ALA A 131 14.51 9.80 1.35
C ALA A 131 15.06 8.36 1.30
N ALA A 132 15.19 7.70 2.45
CA ALA A 132 15.62 6.31 2.53
C ALA A 132 14.68 5.37 1.78
N TYR A 133 13.37 5.51 1.99
CA TYR A 133 12.36 4.69 1.32
C TYR A 133 12.39 4.87 -0.21
N LEU A 134 12.38 6.11 -0.69
CA LEU A 134 12.41 6.40 -2.12
C LEU A 134 13.72 5.95 -2.77
N LEU A 135 14.86 6.20 -2.13
CA LEU A 135 16.15 5.77 -2.64
C LEU A 135 16.21 4.25 -2.82
N CYS A 136 15.83 3.49 -1.79
CA CYS A 136 15.81 2.04 -1.84
C CYS A 136 14.81 1.51 -2.88
N GLY A 137 13.61 2.10 -2.96
CA GLY A 137 12.60 1.70 -3.93
C GLY A 137 13.00 1.99 -5.38
N VAL A 138 13.59 3.16 -5.65
CA VAL A 138 14.12 3.49 -6.98
C VAL A 138 15.27 2.57 -7.36
N VAL A 139 16.23 2.34 -6.46
CA VAL A 139 17.34 1.40 -6.69
C VAL A 139 16.81 0.00 -6.99
N TRP A 140 15.79 -0.45 -6.26
CA TRP A 140 15.13 -1.73 -6.52
C TRP A 140 14.59 -1.81 -7.96
N ILE A 141 13.79 -0.83 -8.39
CA ILE A 141 13.21 -0.79 -9.75
C ILE A 141 14.33 -0.79 -10.81
N LEU A 142 15.36 0.02 -10.62
CA LEU A 142 16.48 0.09 -11.58
C LEU A 142 17.26 -1.22 -11.67
N VAL A 143 17.55 -1.86 -10.54
CA VAL A 143 18.31 -3.12 -10.48
C VAL A 143 17.48 -4.27 -11.06
N THR A 144 16.21 -4.41 -10.70
CA THR A 144 15.35 -5.47 -11.23
C THR A 144 15.17 -5.34 -12.75
N ASN A 145 14.91 -4.14 -13.27
CA ASN A 145 14.77 -3.93 -14.72
C ASN A 145 16.11 -4.08 -15.48
N ALA A 146 17.24 -3.77 -14.85
CA ALA A 146 18.56 -4.04 -15.43
C ALA A 146 18.85 -5.54 -15.52
N LEU A 147 18.40 -6.34 -14.55
CA LEU A 147 18.60 -7.79 -14.50
C LEU A 147 17.65 -8.55 -15.44
N PHE A 148 16.39 -8.17 -15.48
CA PHE A 148 15.35 -8.86 -16.27
C PHE A 148 15.20 -8.31 -17.69
N GLY A 149 15.76 -7.15 -17.98
CA GLY A 149 15.66 -6.44 -19.25
C GLY A 149 14.53 -5.40 -19.26
N TRP A 150 14.87 -4.20 -19.73
CA TRP A 150 13.94 -3.07 -19.80
C TRP A 150 12.74 -3.30 -20.72
N GLU A 151 12.86 -4.22 -21.70
CA GLU A 151 11.74 -4.58 -22.57
C GLU A 151 10.59 -5.22 -21.81
N SER A 152 10.89 -5.91 -20.69
CA SER A 152 9.89 -6.54 -19.82
C SER A 152 8.88 -5.55 -19.27
N THR A 153 9.28 -4.29 -19.08
CA THR A 153 8.43 -3.21 -18.56
C THR A 153 7.22 -2.88 -19.44
N GLN A 154 7.26 -3.26 -20.73
CA GLN A 154 6.19 -3.04 -21.69
C GLN A 154 5.07 -4.10 -21.60
N THR A 155 5.29 -5.16 -20.84
CA THR A 155 4.29 -6.22 -20.69
C THR A 155 3.08 -5.72 -19.93
N SER A 156 1.87 -6.04 -20.40
CA SER A 156 0.62 -5.73 -19.70
C SER A 156 0.51 -6.55 -18.42
N VAL A 157 0.06 -5.92 -17.32
CA VAL A 157 -0.11 -6.54 -16.00
C VAL A 157 -1.03 -7.77 -16.05
N GLN A 158 -1.96 -7.83 -17.00
CA GLN A 158 -2.86 -8.95 -17.24
C GLN A 158 -2.14 -10.28 -17.53
N TRP A 159 -0.94 -10.23 -18.08
CA TRP A 159 -0.12 -11.42 -18.31
C TRP A 159 0.54 -11.99 -17.06
N LEU A 160 0.78 -11.13 -16.05
CA LEU A 160 1.40 -11.56 -14.81
C LEU A 160 0.41 -12.16 -13.84
N PHE A 161 -0.75 -11.54 -13.68
CA PHE A 161 -1.70 -11.88 -12.63
C PHE A 161 -2.97 -12.54 -13.17
N SER A 162 -3.82 -11.78 -13.81
CA SER A 162 -5.07 -12.29 -14.38
C SER A 162 -5.50 -11.48 -15.59
N VAL A 163 -6.01 -12.16 -16.60
CA VAL A 163 -6.58 -11.52 -17.81
C VAL A 163 -7.77 -10.62 -17.51
N THR A 164 -8.40 -10.80 -16.35
CA THR A 164 -9.50 -9.97 -15.83
C THR A 164 -9.03 -8.88 -14.89
N SER A 165 -7.72 -8.71 -14.65
CA SER A 165 -7.20 -7.64 -13.78
C SER A 165 -7.69 -6.28 -14.24
N LEU A 166 -8.13 -5.45 -13.28
CA LEU A 166 -8.73 -4.13 -13.50
C LEU A 166 -7.70 -3.02 -13.75
N LEU A 167 -6.41 -3.36 -13.78
CA LEU A 167 -5.32 -2.38 -13.84
C LEU A 167 -4.94 -2.04 -15.28
N PRO A 168 -5.08 -0.77 -15.72
CA PRO A 168 -4.73 -0.34 -17.07
C PRO A 168 -3.22 -0.03 -17.21
N TYR A 169 -2.35 -0.83 -16.57
CA TYR A 169 -0.92 -0.54 -16.50
C TYR A 169 -0.09 -1.60 -17.21
N THR A 170 1.09 -1.19 -17.67
CA THR A 170 2.19 -2.10 -17.96
C THR A 170 2.96 -2.40 -16.67
N VAL A 171 3.82 -3.42 -16.70
CA VAL A 171 4.66 -3.81 -15.55
C VAL A 171 5.49 -2.64 -15.06
N GLY A 172 6.20 -1.94 -15.96
CA GLY A 172 7.01 -0.80 -15.57
C GLY A 172 6.18 0.36 -14.98
N GLN A 173 4.99 0.63 -15.52
CA GLN A 173 4.09 1.62 -14.92
C GLN A 173 3.62 1.18 -13.53
N MET A 174 3.32 -0.12 -13.36
CA MET A 174 2.86 -0.67 -12.09
C MET A 174 3.93 -0.59 -11.01
N GLU A 175 5.20 -0.85 -11.34
CA GLU A 175 6.33 -0.69 -10.40
C GLU A 175 6.39 0.73 -9.81
N TRP A 176 6.28 1.75 -10.66
CA TRP A 176 6.29 3.15 -10.23
C TRP A 176 5.03 3.53 -9.46
N VAL A 177 3.86 3.08 -9.91
CA VAL A 177 2.59 3.29 -9.20
C VAL A 177 2.66 2.66 -7.81
N MET A 178 3.18 1.44 -7.69
CA MET A 178 3.36 0.77 -6.40
C MET A 178 4.35 1.49 -5.50
N LEU A 179 5.46 2.01 -6.04
CA LEU A 179 6.42 2.80 -5.27
C LEU A 179 5.76 4.04 -4.66
N VAL A 180 5.03 4.83 -5.47
CA VAL A 180 4.38 6.07 -5.02
C VAL A 180 3.22 5.78 -4.07
N ALA A 181 2.40 4.79 -4.39
CA ALA A 181 1.25 4.41 -3.59
C ALA A 181 1.65 3.86 -2.21
N ASN A 182 2.62 2.93 -2.18
CA ASN A 182 3.16 2.42 -0.92
C ASN A 182 3.90 3.52 -0.12
N PHE A 183 4.59 4.45 -0.78
CA PHE A 183 5.21 5.60 -0.12
C PHE A 183 4.20 6.48 0.62
N LEU A 184 3.02 6.69 0.04
CA LEU A 184 1.95 7.44 0.69
C LEU A 184 1.44 6.73 1.94
N ILE A 185 1.22 5.41 1.87
CA ILE A 185 0.80 4.59 3.03
C ILE A 185 1.92 4.53 4.09
N PHE A 186 3.16 4.36 3.64
CA PHE A 186 4.35 4.42 4.50
C PHE A 186 4.42 5.72 5.31
N PHE A 187 4.13 6.87 4.68
CA PHE A 187 4.09 8.14 5.39
C PHE A 187 2.97 8.22 6.44
N ALA A 188 1.83 7.58 6.20
CA ALA A 188 0.78 7.48 7.21
C ALA A 188 1.24 6.65 8.42
N GLU A 189 1.99 5.58 8.19
CA GLU A 189 2.58 4.78 9.27
C GLU A 189 3.67 5.55 10.03
N VAL A 190 4.59 6.24 9.35
CA VAL A 190 5.59 7.09 10.00
C VAL A 190 4.92 8.18 10.85
N ALA A 191 3.83 8.79 10.36
CA ALA A 191 3.06 9.76 11.13
C ALA A 191 2.48 9.15 12.41
N PHE A 192 1.98 7.92 12.34
CA PHE A 192 1.49 7.19 13.51
C PHE A 192 2.60 6.89 14.52
N VAL A 193 3.74 6.39 14.04
CA VAL A 193 4.90 6.11 14.90
C VAL A 193 5.40 7.37 15.60
N LEU A 194 5.48 8.49 14.89
CA LEU A 194 5.87 9.78 15.47
C LEU A 194 4.83 10.27 16.50
N MET A 195 3.54 10.12 16.22
CA MET A 195 2.50 10.40 17.19
C MET A 195 2.66 9.52 18.44
N ALA A 196 2.81 8.21 18.28
CA ALA A 196 3.01 7.27 19.39
C ALA A 196 4.28 7.63 20.19
N SER A 197 5.37 8.04 19.52
CA SER A 197 6.61 8.51 20.14
C SER A 197 6.40 9.71 21.06
N VAL A 198 5.52 10.65 20.68
CA VAL A 198 5.18 11.80 21.54
C VAL A 198 4.50 11.35 22.85
N TRP A 199 3.66 10.32 22.78
CA TRP A 199 2.90 9.84 23.96
C TRP A 199 3.68 8.81 24.79
N ALA A 200 4.72 8.20 24.23
CA ALA A 200 5.55 7.22 24.93
C ALA A 200 6.40 7.87 26.01
N LYS A 201 6.62 7.13 27.11
CA LYS A 201 7.48 7.56 28.23
C LYS A 201 8.94 7.13 28.03
N ASN A 202 9.19 6.14 27.18
CA ASN A 202 10.52 5.59 26.92
C ASN A 202 10.59 5.00 25.50
N ASN A 203 11.81 4.77 25.04
CA ASN A 203 12.09 4.26 23.70
C ASN A 203 11.53 2.86 23.48
N LEU A 204 11.55 2.00 24.50
CA LEU A 204 11.06 0.62 24.36
C LEU A 204 9.55 0.59 24.09
N THR A 205 8.79 1.41 24.80
CA THR A 205 7.33 1.52 24.56
C THR A 205 7.03 2.06 23.16
N ALA A 206 7.74 3.11 22.73
CA ALA A 206 7.57 3.68 21.40
C ALA A 206 7.89 2.67 20.31
N LEU A 207 9.00 1.94 20.45
CA LEU A 207 9.43 0.91 19.52
C LEU A 207 8.42 -0.27 19.46
N SER A 208 7.94 -0.73 20.62
CA SER A 208 6.95 -1.81 20.67
C SER A 208 5.66 -1.42 19.96
N VAL A 209 5.15 -0.20 20.20
CA VAL A 209 3.95 0.30 19.51
C VAL A 209 4.19 0.42 18.00
N ALA A 210 5.36 0.93 17.59
CA ALA A 210 5.72 1.07 16.19
C ALA A 210 5.77 -0.29 15.46
N LEU A 211 6.39 -1.30 16.04
CA LEU A 211 6.46 -2.63 15.42
C LEU A 211 5.10 -3.32 15.37
N ILE A 212 4.31 -3.19 16.43
CA ILE A 212 2.94 -3.74 16.48
C ILE A 212 2.06 -3.07 15.42
N SER A 213 2.16 -1.76 15.24
CA SER A 213 1.31 -1.02 14.28
C SER A 213 1.57 -1.43 12.82
N VAL A 214 2.81 -1.73 12.45
CA VAL A 214 3.15 -2.22 11.10
C VAL A 214 2.56 -3.60 10.84
N VAL A 215 2.55 -4.48 11.86
CA VAL A 215 2.04 -5.86 11.72
C VAL A 215 0.54 -5.96 11.97
N ALA A 216 -0.05 -5.01 12.68
CA ALA A 216 -1.46 -5.01 13.06
C ALA A 216 -2.45 -5.20 11.88
N PRO A 217 -2.30 -4.54 10.72
CA PRO A 217 -3.22 -4.75 9.59
C PRO A 217 -3.24 -6.19 9.09
N LEU A 218 -2.08 -6.85 9.08
CA LEU A 218 -1.96 -8.25 8.67
C LEU A 218 -2.67 -9.16 9.68
N ILE A 219 -2.44 -8.95 10.98
CA ILE A 219 -3.09 -9.72 12.04
C ILE A 219 -4.62 -9.54 11.98
N VAL A 220 -5.09 -8.30 11.85
CA VAL A 220 -6.53 -8.00 11.74
C VAL A 220 -7.14 -8.68 10.52
N TYR A 221 -6.47 -8.60 9.37
CA TYR A 221 -6.92 -9.25 8.14
C TYR A 221 -7.05 -10.77 8.29
N MET A 222 -6.13 -11.42 9.03
CA MET A 222 -6.15 -12.87 9.22
C MET A 222 -7.12 -13.35 10.32
N VAL A 223 -7.34 -12.54 11.35
CA VAL A 223 -8.04 -12.97 12.57
C VAL A 223 -9.49 -12.47 12.61
N VAL A 224 -9.76 -11.29 12.05
CA VAL A 224 -11.08 -10.67 12.11
C VAL A 224 -11.83 -10.91 10.80
N PRO A 225 -12.80 -11.85 10.76
CA PRO A 225 -13.51 -12.16 9.53
C PRO A 225 -14.53 -11.09 9.16
N GLY A 226 -14.85 -11.04 7.87
CA GLY A 226 -15.95 -10.26 7.32
C GLY A 226 -15.63 -8.77 7.14
N SER A 227 -16.67 -8.04 6.75
CA SER A 227 -16.59 -6.64 6.32
C SER A 227 -15.95 -5.71 7.36
N PHE A 228 -16.17 -5.97 8.65
CA PHE A 228 -15.55 -5.18 9.73
C PHE A 228 -14.02 -5.33 9.74
N GLY A 229 -13.51 -6.56 9.62
CA GLY A 229 -12.07 -6.82 9.56
C GLY A 229 -11.42 -6.21 8.32
N GLU A 230 -12.10 -6.26 7.17
CA GLU A 230 -11.67 -5.63 5.92
C GLU A 230 -11.54 -4.11 6.07
N TRP A 231 -12.56 -3.45 6.63
CA TRP A 231 -12.51 -2.01 6.91
C TRP A 231 -11.42 -1.66 7.92
N LEU A 232 -11.35 -2.40 9.03
CA LEU A 232 -10.37 -2.12 10.08
C LEU A 232 -8.94 -2.28 9.57
N SER A 233 -8.61 -3.37 8.86
CA SER A 233 -7.28 -3.58 8.28
C SER A 233 -6.92 -2.52 7.22
N THR A 234 -7.91 -1.95 6.53
CA THR A 234 -7.73 -0.87 5.54
C THR A 234 -7.48 0.47 6.23
N LEU A 235 -8.17 0.75 7.33
CA LEU A 235 -8.10 2.04 8.02
C LEU A 235 -6.92 2.17 8.99
N ILE A 236 -6.30 1.08 9.43
CA ILE A 236 -5.05 1.12 10.22
C ILE A 236 -3.96 1.85 9.40
N PRO A 237 -3.08 2.66 10.02
CA PRO A 237 -2.08 3.46 9.30
C PRO A 237 -1.23 2.68 8.31
N ALA A 238 -0.70 1.52 8.68
CA ALA A 238 0.05 0.62 7.80
C ALA A 238 -0.84 -0.25 6.87
N GLY A 239 -2.16 0.02 6.80
CA GLY A 239 -3.07 -0.73 5.92
C GLY A 239 -2.60 -0.69 4.47
N GLY A 240 -2.45 -1.86 3.84
CA GLY A 240 -1.89 -2.01 2.49
C GLY A 240 -0.37 -2.24 2.46
N ILE A 241 0.34 -2.10 3.57
CA ILE A 241 1.72 -2.59 3.72
C ILE A 241 1.66 -3.94 4.43
N GLY A 242 2.21 -4.97 3.80
CA GLY A 242 2.14 -6.32 4.34
C GLY A 242 2.49 -7.36 3.30
N LEU A 243 2.13 -8.60 3.57
CA LEU A 243 2.28 -9.72 2.64
C LEU A 243 0.96 -9.99 1.92
N SER A 244 0.08 -10.78 2.52
CA SER A 244 -1.20 -11.17 1.90
C SER A 244 -2.23 -10.03 1.80
N ASN A 245 -2.10 -9.00 2.64
CA ASN A 245 -2.95 -7.82 2.65
C ASN A 245 -2.33 -6.60 1.94
N ALA A 246 -1.25 -6.82 1.17
CA ALA A 246 -0.55 -5.75 0.50
C ALA A 246 -1.42 -5.04 -0.54
N LEU A 247 -1.13 -3.76 -0.76
CA LEU A 247 -1.81 -2.92 -1.76
C LEU A 247 -1.80 -3.54 -3.15
N LEU A 248 -0.69 -4.19 -3.55
CA LEU A 248 -0.59 -4.90 -4.82
C LEU A 248 -1.77 -5.85 -5.02
N TYR A 249 -2.01 -6.74 -4.04
CA TYR A 249 -3.09 -7.72 -4.14
C TYR A 249 -4.47 -7.05 -4.13
N LYS A 250 -4.64 -5.98 -3.36
CA LYS A 250 -5.89 -5.20 -3.34
C LYS A 250 -6.16 -4.45 -4.64
N MET A 251 -5.12 -4.16 -5.41
CA MET A 251 -5.25 -3.54 -6.73
C MET A 251 -5.57 -4.55 -7.83
N ILE A 252 -5.00 -5.76 -7.76
CA ILE A 252 -5.18 -6.80 -8.79
C ILE A 252 -6.41 -7.68 -8.57
N SER A 253 -6.91 -7.78 -7.33
CA SER A 253 -8.08 -8.56 -6.94
C SER A 253 -9.36 -7.74 -7.03
N PHE A 254 -10.51 -8.43 -6.97
CA PHE A 254 -11.83 -7.80 -6.93
C PHE A 254 -12.26 -7.50 -5.50
N ASP A 255 -11.36 -6.88 -4.71
CA ASP A 255 -11.63 -6.57 -3.32
C ASP A 255 -12.43 -5.27 -3.18
N PHE A 256 -13.66 -5.39 -2.68
CA PHE A 256 -14.55 -4.27 -2.43
C PHE A 256 -14.91 -4.18 -0.96
N LEU A 257 -14.92 -2.96 -0.43
CA LEU A 257 -15.46 -2.64 0.89
C LEU A 257 -16.91 -2.20 0.75
N TYR A 258 -17.76 -2.71 1.63
CA TYR A 258 -19.19 -2.41 1.61
C TYR A 258 -19.60 -1.60 2.83
N ALA A 259 -20.33 -0.49 2.61
CA ALA A 259 -20.90 0.32 3.67
C ALA A 259 -22.23 0.96 3.20
N GLY A 260 -23.31 0.79 3.99
CA GLY A 260 -24.60 1.41 3.70
C GLY A 260 -25.20 1.04 2.34
N GLY A 261 -24.92 -0.15 1.80
CA GLY A 261 -25.41 -0.58 0.49
C GLY A 261 -24.54 -0.08 -0.68
N HIS A 262 -23.44 0.61 -0.40
CA HIS A 262 -22.48 1.07 -1.41
C HIS A 262 -21.22 0.20 -1.43
N ALA A 263 -20.65 0.02 -2.62
CA ALA A 263 -19.39 -0.68 -2.83
C ALA A 263 -18.26 0.31 -3.12
N PHE A 264 -17.13 0.13 -2.47
CA PHE A 264 -15.92 0.91 -2.67
C PHE A 264 -14.77 -0.01 -3.03
N PHE A 265 -14.02 0.29 -4.07
CA PHE A 265 -12.83 -0.47 -4.42
C PHE A 265 -11.77 -0.29 -3.34
N GLN A 266 -11.31 -1.37 -2.72
CA GLN A 266 -10.51 -1.32 -1.49
C GLN A 266 -9.20 -0.56 -1.68
N ALA A 267 -8.53 -0.73 -2.83
CA ALA A 267 -7.29 0.00 -3.13
C ALA A 267 -7.51 1.52 -3.21
N ASP A 268 -8.64 1.98 -3.79
CA ASP A 268 -8.95 3.40 -3.86
C ASP A 268 -9.20 3.99 -2.46
N VAL A 269 -9.85 3.24 -1.56
CA VAL A 269 -10.06 3.65 -0.15
C VAL A 269 -8.74 3.72 0.61
N LEU A 270 -7.83 2.76 0.42
CA LEU A 270 -6.49 2.77 1.00
C LEU A 270 -5.75 4.07 0.62
N LEU A 271 -5.70 4.37 -0.66
CA LEU A 271 -4.97 5.54 -1.17
C LEU A 271 -5.63 6.86 -0.78
N ALA A 272 -6.96 6.95 -0.83
CA ALA A 272 -7.68 8.16 -0.43
C ALA A 272 -7.61 8.43 1.07
N SER A 273 -7.55 7.39 1.91
CA SER A 273 -7.46 7.53 3.37
C SER A 273 -6.05 7.92 3.84
N ALA A 274 -4.99 7.59 3.09
CA ALA A 274 -3.61 7.82 3.52
C ALA A 274 -3.29 9.30 3.79
N PRO A 275 -3.58 10.28 2.91
CA PRO A 275 -3.32 11.69 3.20
C PRO A 275 -4.15 12.20 4.39
N ILE A 276 -5.37 11.72 4.57
CA ILE A 276 -6.21 12.07 5.71
C ILE A 276 -5.57 11.57 7.01
N LYS A 277 -5.10 10.32 7.02
CA LYS A 277 -4.37 9.73 8.16
C LYS A 277 -3.12 10.56 8.49
N ILE A 278 -2.31 10.94 7.50
CA ILE A 278 -1.10 11.74 7.68
C ILE A 278 -1.44 13.06 8.38
N VAL A 279 -2.40 13.82 7.87
CA VAL A 279 -2.78 15.12 8.41
C VAL A 279 -3.29 14.99 9.86
N LEU A 280 -4.17 14.02 10.11
CA LEU A 280 -4.73 13.78 11.44
C LEU A 280 -3.64 13.36 12.44
N LEU A 281 -2.77 12.43 12.07
CA LEU A 281 -1.75 11.88 12.97
C LEU A 281 -0.64 12.90 13.26
N VAL A 282 -0.20 13.68 12.27
CA VAL A 282 0.73 14.79 12.46
C VAL A 282 0.12 15.87 13.35
N GLY A 283 -1.16 16.19 13.14
CA GLY A 283 -1.90 17.13 13.99
C GLY A 283 -1.98 16.64 15.43
N LEU A 284 -2.27 15.36 15.66
CA LEU A 284 -2.30 14.73 16.99
C LEU A 284 -0.92 14.69 17.64
N ALA A 285 0.15 14.43 16.88
CA ALA A 285 1.52 14.49 17.38
C ALA A 285 1.89 15.91 17.84
N ALA A 286 1.62 16.92 17.01
CA ALA A 286 1.87 18.32 17.35
C ALA A 286 1.03 18.77 18.57
N TRP A 287 -0.24 18.42 18.60
CA TRP A 287 -1.12 18.72 19.73
C TRP A 287 -0.66 18.05 21.03
N GLY A 288 -0.31 16.76 20.98
CA GLY A 288 0.22 16.03 22.12
C GLY A 288 1.51 16.62 22.67
N TYR A 289 2.41 17.07 21.79
CA TYR A 289 3.65 17.75 22.18
C TYR A 289 3.35 19.11 22.86
N LEU A 290 2.46 19.93 22.27
CA LEU A 290 2.07 21.22 22.83
C LEU A 290 1.34 21.10 24.18
N ARG A 291 0.58 20.02 24.40
CA ARG A 291 -0.07 19.80 25.70
C ARG A 291 0.95 19.63 26.82
N LYS A 292 2.07 18.98 26.53
CA LYS A 292 3.18 18.81 27.48
C LYS A 292 3.83 20.16 27.83
N THR A 293 3.91 21.11 26.87
CA THR A 293 4.47 22.46 27.12
C THR A 293 3.65 23.30 28.09
N LYS A 294 2.34 23.02 28.25
CA LYS A 294 1.45 23.76 29.15
C LYS A 294 1.45 23.23 30.57
N VAL A 295 1.98 22.03 30.79
CA VAL A 295 2.00 21.34 32.07
C VAL A 295 3.36 21.42 32.74
N ALA A 296 4.43 21.68 31.96
CA ALA A 296 5.78 22.03 32.45
C ALA A 296 5.90 23.52 32.71
#